data_3aa9d1ecf759582d95146a5e8cd20f54
#
_entry.id   3aa9d1ecf759582d95146a5e8cd20f54
#
_cell.length_a   1.000
_cell.length_b   1.000
_cell.length_c   1.000
_cell.angle_alpha   90.00
_cell.angle_beta   90.00
_cell.angle_gamma   90.00
#
_symmetry.space_group_name_H-M   'P 1'
#
loop_
_entity.id
_entity.type
_entity.pdbx_description
1 polymer ?
#
loop_
_entity_poly.entity_id
_entity_poly.type
_entity_poly.pdbx_seq_one_letter_code
_entity_poly.pdbx_strand_id
1 'polypeptide(L)'
;MSEKDLKKGTTTLGLVCKDGIVMATEMRATMGNLIGHKTTQKLFRISDNMALTVAGLVGDAQMLARWLSAEVKLYELKHGTKMSLRAASTLMANIMNGRRYMPFWVQLLLGGNDSEGSHIYSLDAAGGSIPDQFQTTGSGSPFVYGVLEDRFKENLSLTEGKKLGVRALTAAMKRDSASGDGISMCVIDSNGFQKVSPKEIEKIETTLAA
;
A
#
# COMPACT_ATOMS: atom_id res chain seq x y z
N MET A 1 -20.61 14.27 12.10
CA MET A 1 -20.30 13.47 10.92
C MET A 1 -20.48 12.03 11.33
N SER A 2 -21.40 11.26 10.74
CA SER A 2 -21.64 9.89 11.11
C SER A 2 -20.57 8.95 10.54
N GLU A 3 -20.38 7.78 11.13
CA GLU A 3 -19.46 6.74 10.62
C GLU A 3 -19.79 6.32 9.16
N LYS A 4 -21.06 6.48 8.73
CA LYS A 4 -21.51 6.28 7.35
C LYS A 4 -20.99 7.32 6.37
N ASP A 5 -20.77 8.57 6.82
CA ASP A 5 -20.29 9.67 5.97
C ASP A 5 -18.79 9.57 5.70
N LEU A 6 -18.07 8.76 6.49
CA LEU A 6 -16.63 8.53 6.42
C LEU A 6 -16.22 7.31 5.60
N LYS A 7 -17.18 6.53 5.08
CA LYS A 7 -16.89 5.38 4.21
C LYS A 7 -16.30 5.86 2.88
N LYS A 8 -15.02 6.12 2.89
CA LYS A 8 -14.21 6.31 1.68
C LYS A 8 -13.64 4.96 1.31
N GLY A 9 -14.05 4.46 0.15
CA GLY A 9 -13.52 3.20 -0.36
C GLY A 9 -12.14 3.39 -0.95
N THR A 10 -11.37 2.34 -0.90
CA THR A 10 -10.03 2.22 -1.46
C THR A 10 -9.70 0.75 -1.54
N THR A 11 -8.80 0.38 -2.45
CA THR A 11 -8.15 -0.93 -2.44
C THR A 11 -6.65 -0.73 -2.59
N THR A 12 -5.89 -1.29 -1.65
CA THR A 12 -4.43 -1.36 -1.71
C THR A 12 -3.97 -2.80 -1.58
N LEU A 13 -2.80 -3.11 -2.07
CA LEU A 13 -2.15 -4.39 -1.86
C LEU A 13 -0.63 -4.25 -1.75
N GLY A 14 -0.03 -5.25 -1.08
CA GLY A 14 1.39 -5.49 -1.03
C GLY A 14 1.69 -6.96 -1.18
N LEU A 15 2.75 -7.32 -1.91
CA LEU A 15 3.19 -8.69 -2.18
C LEU A 15 4.69 -8.78 -1.94
N VAL A 16 5.11 -9.74 -1.11
CA VAL A 16 6.53 -10.11 -1.00
C VAL A 16 6.88 -11.03 -2.16
N CYS A 17 7.92 -10.68 -2.89
CA CYS A 17 8.46 -11.43 -4.00
C CYS A 17 9.86 -11.93 -3.66
N LYS A 18 10.43 -12.81 -4.49
CA LYS A 18 11.75 -13.39 -4.29
C LYS A 18 12.85 -12.33 -4.10
N ASP A 19 12.83 -11.28 -4.91
CA ASP A 19 13.91 -10.30 -4.99
C ASP A 19 13.45 -8.88 -4.60
N GLY A 20 12.32 -8.75 -3.89
CA GLY A 20 11.77 -7.44 -3.52
C GLY A 20 10.29 -7.51 -3.20
N ILE A 21 9.62 -6.36 -3.26
CA ILE A 21 8.19 -6.26 -3.05
C ILE A 21 7.49 -5.55 -4.21
N VAL A 22 6.21 -5.85 -4.36
CA VAL A 22 5.28 -5.08 -5.19
C VAL A 22 4.24 -4.44 -4.28
N MET A 23 4.05 -3.11 -4.39
CA MET A 23 2.95 -2.42 -3.73
C MET A 23 2.11 -1.68 -4.76
N ALA A 24 0.80 -1.75 -4.61
CA ALA A 24 -0.12 -1.12 -5.56
C ALA A 24 -1.41 -0.65 -4.91
N THR A 25 -2.03 0.35 -5.53
CA THR A 25 -3.32 0.92 -5.15
C THR A 25 -4.13 1.27 -6.40
N GLU A 26 -5.45 1.29 -6.29
CA GLU A 26 -6.27 1.97 -7.27
C GLU A 26 -6.28 3.50 -7.01
N MET A 27 -6.90 4.31 -7.89
CA MET A 27 -6.74 5.77 -7.91
C MET A 27 -8.01 6.57 -7.60
N ARG A 28 -9.17 5.91 -7.40
CA ARG A 28 -10.46 6.58 -7.13
C ARG A 28 -10.56 7.10 -5.70
N ALA A 29 -11.08 8.30 -5.51
CA ALA A 29 -11.57 8.77 -4.22
C ALA A 29 -13.06 9.07 -4.30
N THR A 30 -13.83 8.51 -3.35
CA THR A 30 -15.28 8.68 -3.27
C THR A 30 -15.68 9.59 -2.11
N MET A 31 -16.81 10.25 -2.25
CA MET A 31 -17.55 10.98 -1.20
C MET A 31 -18.95 10.39 -1.14
N GLY A 32 -19.17 9.42 -0.24
CA GLY A 32 -20.37 8.59 -0.26
C GLY A 32 -20.48 7.85 -1.60
N ASN A 33 -21.55 8.08 -2.34
CA ASN A 33 -21.80 7.43 -3.65
C ASN A 33 -21.22 8.22 -4.84
N LEU A 34 -20.61 9.37 -4.61
CA LEU A 34 -20.04 10.21 -5.66
C LEU A 34 -18.55 9.92 -5.85
N ILE A 35 -18.09 9.81 -7.10
CA ILE A 35 -16.67 9.81 -7.43
C ILE A 35 -16.19 11.25 -7.34
N GLY A 36 -15.42 11.56 -6.28
CA GLY A 36 -14.88 12.89 -6.04
C GLY A 36 -13.61 13.17 -6.85
N HIS A 37 -12.71 12.18 -6.92
CA HIS A 37 -11.45 12.29 -7.66
C HIS A 37 -11.08 10.96 -8.31
N LYS A 38 -10.46 11.01 -9.50
CA LYS A 38 -10.05 9.85 -10.31
C LYS A 38 -8.53 9.62 -10.32
N THR A 39 -7.76 10.50 -9.69
CA THR A 39 -6.29 10.48 -9.72
C THR A 39 -5.68 10.70 -8.34
N THR A 40 -6.32 10.11 -7.31
CA THR A 40 -5.87 10.29 -5.92
C THR A 40 -4.63 9.46 -5.64
N GLN A 41 -3.61 10.12 -5.09
CA GLN A 41 -2.40 9.43 -4.64
C GLN A 41 -2.68 8.70 -3.32
N LYS A 42 -2.45 7.39 -3.31
CA LYS A 42 -2.59 6.50 -2.14
C LYS A 42 -1.34 5.64 -1.91
N LEU A 43 -0.37 5.75 -2.80
CA LEU A 43 0.95 5.13 -2.72
C LEU A 43 1.98 6.24 -2.56
N PHE A 44 2.74 6.19 -1.47
CA PHE A 44 3.72 7.19 -1.08
C PHE A 44 5.11 6.55 -0.97
N ARG A 45 6.10 7.12 -1.64
CA ARG A 45 7.51 6.81 -1.39
C ARG A 45 7.90 7.43 -0.05
N ILE A 46 8.36 6.63 0.88
CA ILE A 46 8.84 7.08 2.20
C ILE A 46 10.35 7.33 2.15
N SER A 47 11.09 6.39 1.59
CA SER A 47 12.52 6.47 1.33
C SER A 47 12.88 5.68 0.07
N ASP A 48 14.17 5.49 -0.20
CA ASP A 48 14.61 4.66 -1.34
C ASP A 48 14.27 3.18 -1.17
N ASN A 49 14.10 2.73 0.06
CA ASN A 49 13.85 1.33 0.37
C ASN A 49 12.47 1.06 0.98
N MET A 50 11.60 2.08 1.07
CA MET A 50 10.28 1.95 1.71
C MET A 50 9.18 2.70 0.95
N ALA A 51 8.00 2.11 0.93
CA ALA A 51 6.76 2.75 0.49
C ALA A 51 5.61 2.48 1.46
N LEU A 52 4.65 3.38 1.47
CA LEU A 52 3.43 3.32 2.26
C LEU A 52 2.21 3.38 1.34
N THR A 53 1.26 2.45 1.51
CA THR A 53 -0.08 2.61 0.93
C THR A 53 -1.10 2.91 2.01
N VAL A 54 -2.12 3.65 1.67
CA VAL A 54 -3.12 4.12 2.64
C VAL A 54 -4.54 3.94 2.08
N ALA A 55 -5.39 3.32 2.88
CA ALA A 55 -6.84 3.31 2.71
C ALA A 55 -7.49 4.13 3.84
N GLY A 56 -8.38 5.08 3.51
CA GLY A 56 -9.08 5.90 4.49
C GLY A 56 -9.08 7.41 4.18
N LEU A 57 -9.01 8.25 5.21
CA LEU A 57 -9.04 9.70 5.04
C LEU A 57 -7.77 10.23 4.38
N VAL A 58 -7.94 10.99 3.29
CA VAL A 58 -6.82 11.55 2.53
C VAL A 58 -5.94 12.47 3.37
N GLY A 59 -6.53 13.29 4.24
CA GLY A 59 -5.78 14.20 5.12
C GLY A 59 -4.88 13.47 6.10
N ASP A 60 -5.40 12.43 6.76
CA ASP A 60 -4.65 11.57 7.67
C ASP A 60 -3.54 10.83 6.92
N ALA A 61 -3.88 10.27 5.75
CA ALA A 61 -2.95 9.58 4.87
C ALA A 61 -1.72 10.43 4.52
N GLN A 62 -1.97 11.63 4.03
CA GLN A 62 -0.91 12.56 3.62
C GLN A 62 -0.06 13.03 4.81
N MET A 63 -0.69 13.28 5.95
CA MET A 63 0.01 13.70 7.16
C MET A 63 0.91 12.60 7.68
N LEU A 64 0.41 11.35 7.80
CA LEU A 64 1.19 10.21 8.26
C LEU A 64 2.34 9.86 7.31
N ALA A 65 2.11 9.91 5.99
CA ALA A 65 3.17 9.67 5.01
C ALA A 65 4.30 10.70 5.11
N ARG A 66 3.96 12.01 5.24
CA ARG A 66 4.96 13.07 5.44
C ARG A 66 5.71 12.92 6.76
N TRP A 67 5.00 12.59 7.84
CA TRP A 67 5.60 12.41 9.15
C TRP A 67 6.59 11.25 9.13
N LEU A 68 6.17 10.07 8.66
CA LEU A 68 7.06 8.91 8.57
C LEU A 68 8.29 9.21 7.71
N SER A 69 8.09 9.85 6.55
CA SER A 69 9.21 10.21 5.66
C SER A 69 10.21 11.15 6.32
N ALA A 70 9.73 12.12 7.12
CA ALA A 70 10.59 13.02 7.87
C ALA A 70 11.38 12.30 8.96
N GLU A 71 10.74 11.42 9.72
CA GLU A 71 11.39 10.64 10.80
C GLU A 71 12.43 9.65 10.23
N VAL A 72 12.10 8.95 9.13
CA VAL A 72 13.05 8.06 8.45
C VAL A 72 14.26 8.85 7.97
N LYS A 73 14.05 10.02 7.36
CA LYS A 73 15.15 10.87 6.90
C LYS A 73 16.00 11.43 8.04
N LEU A 74 15.36 11.82 9.14
CA LEU A 74 16.06 12.29 10.34
C LEU A 74 16.92 11.18 10.96
N TYR A 75 16.36 9.95 11.01
CA TYR A 75 17.10 8.78 11.47
C TYR A 75 18.34 8.53 10.62
N GLU A 76 18.21 8.52 9.29
CA GLU A 76 19.33 8.32 8.35
C GLU A 76 20.43 9.37 8.53
N LEU A 77 20.04 10.66 8.68
CA LEU A 77 20.98 11.75 8.89
C LEU A 77 21.71 11.64 10.24
N LYS A 78 21.02 11.19 11.27
CA LYS A 78 21.57 11.08 12.63
C LYS A 78 22.48 9.86 12.81
N HIS A 79 22.12 8.73 12.18
CA HIS A 79 22.81 7.46 12.40
C HIS A 79 23.72 7.04 11.24
N GLY A 80 23.66 7.73 10.08
CA GLY A 80 24.44 7.38 8.89
C GLY A 80 24.04 6.06 8.22
N THR A 81 22.92 5.45 8.64
CA THR A 81 22.41 4.17 8.14
C THR A 81 20.93 4.25 7.83
N LYS A 82 20.44 3.43 6.91
CA LYS A 82 19.01 3.35 6.60
C LYS A 82 18.24 2.78 7.80
N MET A 83 17.04 3.33 8.06
CA MET A 83 16.11 2.74 9.03
C MET A 83 15.58 1.42 8.48
N SER A 84 15.52 0.37 9.34
CA SER A 84 14.91 -0.90 8.93
C SER A 84 13.38 -0.78 8.83
N LEU A 85 12.76 -1.64 8.02
CA LEU A 85 11.29 -1.68 7.91
C LEU A 85 10.63 -1.98 9.25
N ARG A 86 11.21 -2.87 10.02
CA ARG A 86 10.73 -3.19 11.37
C ARG A 86 10.74 -1.97 12.28
N ALA A 87 11.82 -1.17 12.27
CA ALA A 87 11.89 0.05 13.04
C ALA A 87 10.85 1.09 12.57
N ALA A 88 10.71 1.28 11.25
CA ALA A 88 9.73 2.18 10.67
C ALA A 88 8.29 1.76 10.98
N SER A 89 7.98 0.46 10.91
CA SER A 89 6.64 -0.06 11.27
C SER A 89 6.34 0.12 12.75
N THR A 90 7.31 -0.12 13.62
CA THR A 90 7.17 0.11 15.07
C THR A 90 6.97 1.59 15.38
N LEU A 91 7.71 2.48 14.73
CA LEU A 91 7.54 3.92 14.88
C LEU A 91 6.12 4.35 14.48
N MET A 92 5.64 3.91 13.33
CA MET A 92 4.28 4.20 12.88
C MET A 92 3.23 3.63 13.82
N ALA A 93 3.40 2.38 14.28
CA ALA A 93 2.53 1.74 15.26
C ALA A 93 2.43 2.56 16.56
N ASN A 94 3.55 3.05 17.07
CA ASN A 94 3.59 3.90 18.27
C ASN A 94 2.89 5.26 18.06
N ILE A 95 3.05 5.88 16.89
CA ILE A 95 2.34 7.11 16.51
C ILE A 95 0.84 6.88 16.52
N MET A 96 0.37 5.78 15.91
CA MET A 96 -1.05 5.43 15.85
C MET A 96 -1.60 5.07 17.24
N ASN A 97 -0.87 4.26 18.01
CA ASN A 97 -1.28 3.89 19.37
C ASN A 97 -1.37 5.11 20.31
N GLY A 98 -0.50 6.08 20.18
CA GLY A 98 -0.58 7.35 20.92
C GLY A 98 -1.87 8.14 20.68
N ARG A 99 -2.55 7.85 19.59
CA ARG A 99 -3.84 8.46 19.19
C ARG A 99 -5.02 7.51 19.33
N ARG A 100 -4.91 6.37 20.01
CA ARG A 100 -5.95 5.32 20.08
C ARG A 100 -7.32 5.77 20.58
N TYR A 101 -7.40 6.86 21.35
CA TYR A 101 -8.68 7.45 21.81
C TYR A 101 -9.29 8.43 20.80
N MET A 102 -8.51 8.94 19.86
CA MET A 102 -8.92 9.71 18.67
C MET A 102 -8.14 9.21 17.46
N PRO A 103 -8.45 8.01 16.99
CA PRO A 103 -7.63 7.31 16.01
C PRO A 103 -7.65 8.00 14.65
N PHE A 104 -6.57 7.84 13.90
CA PHE A 104 -6.55 8.15 12.47
C PHE A 104 -7.49 7.18 11.73
N TRP A 105 -8.27 7.72 10.82
CA TRP A 105 -9.20 6.92 10.01
C TRP A 105 -8.50 6.33 8.78
N VAL A 106 -7.54 5.45 9.02
CA VAL A 106 -6.71 4.83 7.99
C VAL A 106 -6.40 3.36 8.31
N GLN A 107 -6.15 2.61 7.25
CA GLN A 107 -5.45 1.33 7.25
C GLN A 107 -4.22 1.48 6.38
N LEU A 108 -3.05 1.07 6.86
CA LEU A 108 -1.79 1.29 6.20
C LEU A 108 -1.13 -0.04 5.82
N LEU A 109 -0.43 -0.07 4.68
CA LEU A 109 0.58 -1.08 4.41
C LEU A 109 1.92 -0.37 4.25
N LEU A 110 2.88 -0.73 5.07
CA LEU A 110 4.27 -0.32 4.95
C LEU A 110 5.07 -1.48 4.38
N GLY A 111 5.73 -1.26 3.26
CA GLY A 111 6.54 -2.30 2.63
C GLY A 111 7.85 -1.78 2.10
N GLY A 112 8.80 -2.66 1.94
CA GLY A 112 10.12 -2.31 1.42
C GLY A 112 11.11 -3.47 1.46
N ASN A 113 12.36 -3.12 1.17
CA ASN A 113 13.48 -4.05 1.16
C ASN A 113 14.66 -3.43 1.94
N ASP A 114 15.17 -4.15 2.93
CA ASP A 114 16.30 -3.73 3.75
C ASP A 114 17.33 -4.87 3.94
N SER A 115 18.26 -4.72 4.87
CA SER A 115 19.29 -5.73 5.14
C SER A 115 18.75 -7.05 5.69
N GLU A 116 17.51 -7.07 6.22
CA GLU A 116 16.84 -8.26 6.73
C GLU A 116 15.99 -8.94 5.63
N GLY A 117 15.85 -8.29 4.47
CA GLY A 117 15.09 -8.77 3.31
C GLY A 117 13.88 -7.92 2.96
N SER A 118 12.94 -8.54 2.26
CA SER A 118 11.71 -7.90 1.79
C SER A 118 10.58 -8.19 2.77
N HIS A 119 9.92 -7.13 3.25
CA HIS A 119 8.85 -7.23 4.24
C HIS A 119 7.68 -6.31 3.91
N ILE A 120 6.48 -6.73 4.31
CA ILE A 120 5.27 -5.93 4.31
C ILE A 120 4.64 -6.02 5.70
N TYR A 121 4.26 -4.88 6.25
CA TYR A 121 3.55 -4.75 7.52
C TYR A 121 2.19 -4.11 7.27
N SER A 122 1.13 -4.74 7.76
CA SER A 122 -0.17 -4.08 7.90
C SER A 122 -0.23 -3.37 9.25
N LEU A 123 -0.74 -2.13 9.25
CA LEU A 123 -0.92 -1.35 10.48
C LEU A 123 -2.39 -0.93 10.59
N ASP A 124 -2.98 -1.20 11.75
CA ASP A 124 -4.34 -0.80 12.08
C ASP A 124 -4.39 0.54 12.84
N ALA A 125 -5.59 1.08 12.98
CA ALA A 125 -5.81 2.36 13.64
C ALA A 125 -5.44 2.38 15.14
N ALA A 126 -5.35 1.23 15.79
CA ALA A 126 -4.97 1.10 17.19
C ALA A 126 -3.45 0.97 17.40
N GLY A 127 -2.69 0.85 16.31
CA GLY A 127 -1.23 0.68 16.33
C GLY A 127 -0.79 -0.78 16.33
N GLY A 128 -1.65 -1.72 15.89
CA GLY A 128 -1.23 -3.08 15.57
C GLY A 128 -0.31 -3.06 14.35
N SER A 129 0.75 -3.89 14.35
CA SER A 129 1.67 -4.02 13.22
C SER A 129 2.00 -5.49 13.01
N ILE A 130 1.54 -6.04 11.88
CA ILE A 130 1.61 -7.47 11.59
C ILE A 130 2.32 -7.68 10.24
N PRO A 131 3.43 -8.44 10.20
CA PRO A 131 4.09 -8.81 8.94
C PRO A 131 3.36 -9.95 8.25
N ASP A 132 3.37 -9.96 6.90
CA ASP A 132 2.82 -11.05 6.11
C ASP A 132 3.51 -11.15 4.74
N GLN A 133 3.25 -12.24 4.01
CA GLN A 133 3.73 -12.44 2.64
C GLN A 133 2.93 -11.63 1.61
N PHE A 134 1.66 -11.44 1.85
CA PHE A 134 0.80 -10.52 1.10
C PHE A 134 -0.25 -9.91 2.01
N GLN A 135 -0.62 -8.68 1.70
CA GLN A 135 -1.64 -7.94 2.45
C GLN A 135 -2.44 -7.01 1.54
N THR A 136 -3.66 -6.75 1.93
CA THR A 136 -4.54 -5.82 1.24
C THR A 136 -5.39 -5.06 2.24
N THR A 137 -5.70 -3.79 1.94
CA THR A 137 -6.54 -2.95 2.80
C THR A 137 -7.60 -2.20 2.00
N GLY A 138 -8.62 -1.75 2.69
CA GLY A 138 -9.72 -0.97 2.13
C GLY A 138 -10.93 -1.80 1.73
N SER A 139 -11.94 -1.14 1.12
CA SER A 139 -13.26 -1.73 0.84
C SER A 139 -13.23 -2.88 -0.17
N GLY A 140 -12.30 -2.83 -1.14
CA GLY A 140 -12.13 -3.89 -2.14
C GLY A 140 -11.23 -5.04 -1.69
N SER A 141 -10.67 -5.00 -0.48
CA SER A 141 -9.75 -6.04 0.03
C SER A 141 -10.31 -7.47 -0.05
N PRO A 142 -11.60 -7.77 0.19
CA PRO A 142 -12.11 -9.14 0.05
C PRO A 142 -11.96 -9.71 -1.36
N PHE A 143 -12.11 -8.87 -2.39
CA PHE A 143 -11.93 -9.31 -3.78
C PHE A 143 -10.46 -9.54 -4.12
N VAL A 144 -9.56 -8.74 -3.55
CA VAL A 144 -8.12 -8.92 -3.70
C VAL A 144 -7.67 -10.19 -2.99
N TYR A 145 -8.09 -10.43 -1.76
CA TYR A 145 -7.77 -11.68 -1.03
C TYR A 145 -8.22 -12.90 -1.81
N GLY A 146 -9.42 -12.94 -2.38
CA GLY A 146 -9.89 -14.06 -3.17
C GLY A 146 -8.98 -14.39 -4.36
N VAL A 147 -8.35 -13.39 -4.98
CA VAL A 147 -7.38 -13.59 -6.07
C VAL A 147 -6.01 -14.01 -5.53
N LEU A 148 -5.57 -13.43 -4.41
CA LEU A 148 -4.27 -13.72 -3.83
C LEU A 148 -4.22 -15.13 -3.25
N GLU A 149 -5.24 -15.57 -2.51
CA GLU A 149 -5.34 -16.92 -1.96
C GLU A 149 -5.30 -18.02 -3.06
N ASP A 150 -5.91 -17.76 -4.23
CA ASP A 150 -5.90 -18.68 -5.36
C ASP A 150 -4.56 -18.72 -6.10
N ARG A 151 -3.84 -17.58 -6.18
CA ARG A 151 -2.77 -17.40 -7.15
C ARG A 151 -1.42 -16.99 -6.58
N PHE A 152 -1.36 -16.56 -5.33
CA PHE A 152 -0.09 -16.25 -4.70
C PHE A 152 0.72 -17.55 -4.50
N LYS A 153 2.00 -17.44 -4.78
CA LYS A 153 2.99 -18.51 -4.50
C LYS A 153 4.20 -17.86 -3.86
N GLU A 154 4.80 -18.55 -2.93
CA GLU A 154 6.09 -18.11 -2.39
C GLU A 154 7.14 -18.00 -3.51
N ASN A 155 8.04 -17.04 -3.35
CA ASN A 155 9.13 -16.79 -4.30
C ASN A 155 8.69 -16.38 -5.73
N LEU A 156 7.51 -15.74 -5.88
CA LEU A 156 7.15 -15.09 -7.14
C LEU A 156 8.25 -14.10 -7.57
N SER A 157 8.58 -14.06 -8.85
CA SER A 157 9.39 -12.99 -9.41
C SER A 157 8.65 -11.65 -9.34
N LEU A 158 9.37 -10.52 -9.32
CA LEU A 158 8.75 -9.19 -9.38
C LEU A 158 7.84 -9.01 -10.60
N THR A 159 8.17 -9.65 -11.73
CA THR A 159 7.33 -9.61 -12.93
C THR A 159 6.00 -10.35 -12.72
N GLU A 160 6.02 -11.51 -12.08
CA GLU A 160 4.80 -12.25 -11.72
C GLU A 160 4.01 -11.52 -10.64
N GLY A 161 4.69 -10.95 -9.64
CA GLY A 161 4.06 -10.12 -8.61
C GLY A 161 3.34 -8.91 -9.20
N LYS A 162 3.93 -8.20 -10.17
CA LYS A 162 3.25 -7.10 -10.89
C LYS A 162 1.99 -7.58 -11.61
N LYS A 163 2.07 -8.72 -12.33
CA LYS A 163 0.90 -9.30 -13.02
C LYS A 163 -0.20 -9.71 -12.03
N LEU A 164 0.18 -10.33 -10.92
CA LEU A 164 -0.77 -10.72 -9.87
C LEU A 164 -1.42 -9.50 -9.22
N GLY A 165 -0.64 -8.47 -8.92
CA GLY A 165 -1.15 -7.21 -8.35
C GLY A 165 -2.15 -6.50 -9.27
N VAL A 166 -1.85 -6.40 -10.57
CA VAL A 166 -2.79 -5.84 -11.57
C VAL A 166 -4.06 -6.67 -11.65
N ARG A 167 -3.95 -8.00 -11.71
CA ARG A 167 -5.12 -8.91 -11.74
C ARG A 167 -6.02 -8.72 -10.51
N ALA A 168 -5.42 -8.68 -9.32
CA ALA A 168 -6.15 -8.57 -8.07
C ALA A 168 -6.87 -7.21 -7.93
N LEU A 169 -6.18 -6.10 -8.24
CA LEU A 169 -6.82 -4.78 -8.24
C LEU A 169 -7.91 -4.65 -9.31
N THR A 170 -7.71 -5.22 -10.49
CA THR A 170 -8.74 -5.25 -11.55
C THR A 170 -9.99 -6.00 -11.09
N ALA A 171 -9.83 -7.11 -10.35
CA ALA A 171 -10.98 -7.83 -9.76
C ALA A 171 -11.74 -6.96 -8.75
N ALA A 172 -11.03 -6.24 -7.88
CA ALA A 172 -11.65 -5.31 -6.94
C ALA A 172 -12.37 -4.17 -7.67
N MET A 173 -11.72 -3.52 -8.65
CA MET A 173 -12.31 -2.41 -9.41
C MET A 173 -13.58 -2.79 -10.18
N LYS A 174 -13.74 -4.08 -10.52
CA LYS A 174 -14.98 -4.60 -11.18
C LYS A 174 -16.15 -4.77 -10.21
N ARG A 175 -15.94 -4.84 -8.91
CA ARG A 175 -16.98 -5.18 -7.91
C ARG A 175 -17.13 -4.14 -6.82
N ASP A 176 -16.07 -3.48 -6.41
CA ASP A 176 -16.12 -2.41 -5.42
C ASP A 176 -16.34 -1.05 -6.12
N SER A 177 -17.51 -0.46 -5.91
CA SER A 177 -17.85 0.84 -6.51
C SER A 177 -16.93 1.99 -6.08
N ALA A 178 -16.27 1.83 -4.94
CA ALA A 178 -15.36 2.82 -4.40
C ALA A 178 -13.91 2.66 -4.88
N SER A 179 -13.62 1.61 -5.68
CA SER A 179 -12.32 1.35 -6.28
C SER A 179 -12.37 1.49 -7.80
N GLY A 180 -11.36 2.14 -8.40
CA GLY A 180 -11.33 2.32 -9.87
C GLY A 180 -10.34 3.37 -10.36
N ASP A 181 -10.55 3.77 -11.62
CA ASP A 181 -9.88 4.88 -12.31
C ASP A 181 -8.37 4.69 -12.52
N GLY A 182 -7.89 3.44 -12.49
CA GLY A 182 -6.51 3.06 -12.79
C GLY A 182 -5.72 2.56 -11.57
N ILE A 183 -4.51 2.13 -11.83
CA ILE A 183 -3.61 1.51 -10.87
C ILE A 183 -2.33 2.36 -10.74
N SER A 184 -1.91 2.61 -9.50
CA SER A 184 -0.60 3.12 -9.14
C SER A 184 0.20 2.01 -8.47
N MET A 185 1.40 1.71 -8.98
CA MET A 185 2.21 0.58 -8.54
C MET A 185 3.68 0.98 -8.40
N CYS A 186 4.36 0.39 -7.44
CA CYS A 186 5.81 0.42 -7.34
C CYS A 186 6.38 -0.97 -7.07
N VAL A 187 7.64 -1.12 -7.37
CA VAL A 187 8.50 -2.21 -6.90
C VAL A 187 9.60 -1.63 -6.03
N ILE A 188 10.05 -2.39 -5.04
CA ILE A 188 11.21 -2.04 -4.22
C ILE A 188 12.08 -3.29 -4.11
N ASP A 189 13.29 -3.19 -4.61
CA ASP A 189 14.28 -4.24 -4.63
C ASP A 189 15.65 -3.73 -4.14
N SER A 190 16.73 -4.44 -4.42
CA SER A 190 18.09 -4.01 -4.10
C SER A 190 18.50 -2.69 -4.77
N ASN A 191 17.85 -2.31 -5.88
CA ASN A 191 18.08 -1.04 -6.58
C ASN A 191 17.23 0.11 -6.03
N GLY A 192 16.36 -0.19 -5.04
CA GLY A 192 15.51 0.77 -4.37
C GLY A 192 14.12 0.91 -4.98
N PHE A 193 13.46 2.02 -4.66
CA PHE A 193 12.08 2.32 -5.07
C PHE A 193 12.00 2.66 -6.56
N GLN A 194 11.18 1.93 -7.29
CA GLN A 194 10.90 2.16 -8.71
C GLN A 194 9.39 2.22 -8.94
N LYS A 195 8.90 3.34 -9.46
CA LYS A 195 7.50 3.47 -9.85
C LYS A 195 7.28 2.75 -11.18
N VAL A 196 6.30 1.86 -11.24
CA VAL A 196 5.89 1.19 -12.47
C VAL A 196 5.17 2.20 -13.37
N SER A 197 5.58 2.26 -14.65
CA SER A 197 4.99 3.22 -15.58
C SER A 197 3.54 2.85 -15.94
N PRO A 198 2.66 3.84 -16.21
CA PRO A 198 1.29 3.56 -16.68
C PRO A 198 1.25 2.69 -17.94
N LYS A 199 2.19 2.87 -18.86
CA LYS A 199 2.30 2.05 -20.09
C LYS A 199 2.60 0.58 -19.77
N GLU A 200 3.40 0.32 -18.75
CA GLU A 200 3.71 -1.06 -18.34
C GLU A 200 2.47 -1.71 -17.70
N ILE A 201 1.73 -0.97 -16.87
CA ILE A 201 0.47 -1.43 -16.26
C ILE A 201 -0.55 -1.77 -17.36
N GLU A 202 -0.77 -0.88 -18.33
CA GLU A 202 -1.67 -1.08 -19.47
C GLU A 202 -1.29 -2.32 -20.30
N LYS A 203 0.01 -2.54 -20.54
CA LYS A 203 0.50 -3.74 -21.22
C LYS A 203 0.17 -5.02 -20.44
N ILE A 204 0.31 -4.99 -19.11
CA ILE A 204 -0.05 -6.12 -18.25
C ILE A 204 -1.58 -6.35 -18.30
N GLU A 205 -2.40 -5.30 -18.20
CA GLU A 205 -3.86 -5.38 -18.29
C GLU A 205 -4.29 -6.03 -19.61
N THR A 206 -3.73 -5.58 -20.74
CA THR A 206 -4.00 -6.15 -22.06
C THR A 206 -3.62 -7.64 -22.13
N THR A 207 -2.47 -8.01 -21.59
CA THR A 207 -2.01 -9.41 -21.57
C THR A 207 -2.92 -10.31 -20.70
N LEU A 208 -3.51 -9.74 -19.64
CA LEU A 208 -4.41 -10.48 -18.75
C LEU A 208 -5.85 -10.60 -19.28
N ALA A 209 -6.22 -9.78 -20.25
CA ALA A 209 -7.55 -9.77 -20.89
C ALA A 209 -7.62 -10.71 -22.10
N ALA A 210 -6.47 -11.05 -22.72
CA ALA A 210 -6.33 -12.02 -23.81
C ALA A 210 -6.38 -13.46 -23.29
#